data_12da7637a365c32b0bc93c52ab4bede4
#
_entry.id   12da7637a365c32b0bc93c52ab4bede4
#
_cell.length_a   1.000
_cell.length_b   1.000
_cell.length_c   1.000
_cell.angle_alpha   90.00
_cell.angle_beta   90.00
_cell.angle_gamma   90.00
#
_symmetry.space_group_name_H-M   'P 1'
#
loop_
_entity.id
_entity.type
_entity.pdbx_description
1 polymer ?
#
loop_
_entity_poly.entity_id
_entity_poly.type
_entity_poly.pdbx_seq_one_letter_code
_entity_poly.pdbx_strand_id
1 'polypeptide(L)' 'MFQAHAQVVLACTLPALGLEPGDVGVVVHVYAGADEVGAGYEVEFMSLDGRTIGVQTLLAGQLRAVSASAVPHERVRAAA' A
#
# COMPACT_ATOMS: atom_id res chain seq x y z
N MET A 1 1.68 9.82 -8.97
CA MET A 1 0.52 10.42 -8.30
C MET A 1 -0.61 9.43 -8.21
N PHE A 2 -1.18 9.25 -7.00
CA PHE A 2 -2.20 8.24 -6.77
C PHE A 2 -3.48 8.92 -6.31
N GLN A 3 -4.62 8.38 -6.73
CA GLN A 3 -5.93 8.90 -6.36
C GLN A 3 -6.54 8.04 -5.26
N ALA A 4 -7.50 8.61 -4.53
CA ALA A 4 -8.26 7.86 -3.54
C ALA A 4 -8.94 6.66 -4.22
N HIS A 5 -8.95 5.53 -3.51
CA HIS A 5 -9.48 4.24 -3.95
C HIS A 5 -8.64 3.53 -5.02
N ALA A 6 -7.51 4.11 -5.45
CA ALA A 6 -6.60 3.43 -6.37
C ALA A 6 -5.86 2.32 -5.64
N GLN A 7 -5.62 1.21 -6.35
CA GLN A 7 -4.70 0.20 -5.89
C GLN A 7 -3.27 0.69 -6.08
N VAL A 8 -2.42 0.40 -5.11
CA VAL A 8 -1.00 0.75 -5.14
C VAL A 8 -0.19 -0.45 -4.68
N VAL A 9 1.07 -0.47 -5.06
CA VAL A 9 1.99 -1.54 -4.68
C VAL A 9 3.02 -0.96 -3.72
N LEU A 10 3.23 -1.65 -2.61
CA LEU A 10 4.22 -1.26 -1.63
C LEU A 10 5.62 -1.46 -2.22
N ALA A 11 6.46 -0.44 -2.11
CA ALA A 11 7.83 -0.46 -2.63
C ALA A 11 8.88 -0.60 -1.52
N CYS A 12 8.44 -0.69 -0.27
CA CYS A 12 9.32 -0.83 0.89
C CYS A 12 8.79 -1.92 1.82
N THR A 13 9.54 -2.21 2.87
CA THR A 13 9.12 -3.17 3.89
C THR A 13 8.44 -2.43 5.04
N LEU A 14 7.35 -3.00 5.55
CA LEU A 14 6.67 -2.53 6.75
C LEU A 14 6.68 -3.69 7.76
N PRO A 15 7.78 -3.88 8.51
CA PRO A 15 7.95 -5.08 9.33
C PRO A 15 6.92 -5.20 10.45
N ALA A 16 6.45 -4.09 11.00
CA ALA A 16 5.45 -4.13 12.07
C ALA A 16 4.12 -4.75 11.60
N LEU A 17 3.83 -4.69 10.31
CA LEU A 17 2.62 -5.27 9.73
C LEU A 17 2.90 -6.57 8.99
N GLY A 18 4.15 -6.99 8.90
CA GLY A 18 4.53 -8.17 8.14
C GLY A 18 4.37 -7.97 6.64
N LEU A 19 4.49 -6.74 6.16
CA LEU A 19 4.31 -6.39 4.74
C LEU A 19 5.65 -6.19 4.07
N GLU A 20 5.71 -6.55 2.78
CA GLU A 20 6.93 -6.56 1.97
C GLU A 20 6.69 -5.84 0.64
N PRO A 21 7.77 -5.42 -0.05
CA PRO A 21 7.62 -4.88 -1.40
C PRO A 21 6.86 -5.85 -2.30
N GLY A 22 5.93 -5.32 -3.07
CA GLY A 22 5.06 -6.12 -3.93
C GLY A 22 3.67 -6.34 -3.35
N ASP A 23 3.47 -6.12 -2.06
CA ASP A 23 2.13 -6.23 -1.47
C ASP A 23 1.26 -5.09 -1.96
N VAL A 24 -0.02 -5.40 -2.22
CA VAL A 24 -0.97 -4.45 -2.79
C VAL A 24 -1.87 -3.89 -1.70
N GLY A 25 -2.05 -2.58 -1.72
CA GLY A 25 -2.99 -1.89 -0.85
C GLY A 25 -3.90 -0.97 -1.64
N VAL A 26 -4.79 -0.29 -0.95
CA VAL A 26 -5.72 0.67 -1.54
C VAL A 26 -5.57 2.01 -0.83
N VAL A 27 -5.45 3.07 -1.63
CA VAL A 27 -5.42 4.43 -1.09
C VAL A 27 -6.80 4.78 -0.55
N VAL A 28 -6.90 5.05 0.75
CA VAL A 28 -8.16 5.42 1.39
C VAL A 28 -8.24 6.92 1.67
N HIS A 29 -7.13 7.62 1.65
CA HIS A 29 -7.10 9.08 1.80
C HIS A 29 -5.84 9.64 1.15
N VAL A 30 -5.99 10.78 0.50
CA VAL A 30 -4.87 11.53 -0.10
C VAL A 30 -4.73 12.84 0.67
N TYR A 31 -3.61 13.01 1.35
CA TYR A 31 -3.35 14.26 2.05
C TYR A 31 -2.97 15.35 1.07
N ALA A 32 -3.33 16.58 1.36
CA ALA A 32 -2.96 17.73 0.52
C ALA A 32 -1.43 17.76 0.36
N GLY A 33 -0.96 17.93 -0.88
CA GLY A 33 0.46 17.91 -1.17
C GLY A 33 1.08 16.53 -1.15
N ALA A 34 0.30 15.47 -1.40
CA ALA A 34 0.77 14.09 -1.31
C ALA A 34 1.99 13.79 -2.18
N ASP A 35 2.16 14.52 -3.30
CA ASP A 35 3.30 14.35 -4.19
C ASP A 35 4.49 15.21 -3.80
N GLU A 36 4.38 15.98 -2.73
CA GLU A 36 5.44 16.82 -2.19
C GLU A 36 6.09 16.16 -0.98
N VAL A 37 7.28 16.61 -0.64
CA VAL A 37 8.01 16.10 0.51
C VAL A 37 7.20 16.37 1.78
N GLY A 38 7.03 15.33 2.59
CA GLY A 38 6.38 15.45 3.91
C GLY A 38 4.88 15.21 3.92
N ALA A 39 4.25 15.05 2.75
CA ALA A 39 2.85 14.71 2.66
C ALA A 39 2.70 13.29 2.11
N GLY A 40 1.54 12.69 2.27
CA GLY A 40 1.44 11.29 1.93
C GLY A 40 0.05 10.79 1.61
N TYR A 41 -0.01 9.49 1.52
CA TYR A 41 -1.23 8.72 1.24
C TYR A 41 -1.51 7.82 2.43
N GLU A 42 -2.78 7.70 2.79
CA GLU A 42 -3.19 6.70 3.75
C GLU A 42 -3.61 5.45 2.97
N VAL A 43 -2.95 4.34 3.24
CA VAL A 43 -3.11 3.11 2.46
C VAL A 43 -3.58 2.00 3.39
N GLU A 44 -4.65 1.34 3.00
CA GLU A 44 -5.16 0.16 3.69
C GLU A 44 -4.66 -1.09 3.02
N PHE A 45 -4.12 -2.01 3.82
CA PHE A 45 -3.71 -3.33 3.38
C PHE A 45 -4.66 -4.36 3.98
N MET A 46 -5.12 -5.30 3.14
CA MET A 46 -6.08 -6.32 3.54
C MET A 46 -5.57 -7.69 3.15
N SER A 47 -5.92 -8.68 3.95
CA SER A 47 -5.70 -10.08 3.58
C SER A 47 -6.73 -10.53 2.56
N LEU A 48 -6.49 -11.70 1.93
CA LEU A 48 -7.39 -12.21 0.90
C LEU A 48 -8.78 -12.51 1.42
N ASP A 49 -8.91 -12.79 2.72
CA ASP A 49 -10.22 -13.03 3.34
C ASP A 49 -10.96 -11.73 3.70
N GLY A 50 -10.44 -10.57 3.32
CA GLY A 50 -11.10 -9.29 3.50
C GLY A 50 -10.86 -8.61 4.84
N ARG A 51 -9.96 -9.13 5.67
CA ARG A 51 -9.62 -8.49 6.94
C ARG A 51 -8.58 -7.42 6.74
N THR A 52 -8.73 -6.30 7.43
CA THR A 52 -7.72 -5.24 7.41
C THR A 52 -6.48 -5.71 8.18
N ILE A 53 -5.35 -5.72 7.49
CA ILE A 53 -4.04 -5.94 8.12
C ILE A 53 -3.61 -4.68 8.84
N GLY A 54 -3.77 -3.53 8.20
CA GLY A 54 -3.46 -2.25 8.79
C GLY A 54 -3.67 -1.11 7.81
N VAL A 55 -3.67 0.10 8.35
CA VAL A 55 -3.70 1.35 7.58
C VAL A 55 -2.42 2.10 7.90
N GLN A 56 -1.69 2.49 6.88
CA GLN A 56 -0.38 3.12 7.05
C GLN A 56 -0.30 4.38 6.21
N THR A 57 0.24 5.44 6.79
CA THR A 57 0.56 6.66 6.04
C THR A 57 1.89 6.46 5.34
N LEU A 58 1.91 6.59 4.02
CA LEU A 58 3.08 6.34 3.20
C LEU A 58 3.33 7.51 2.25
N LEU A 59 4.59 7.75 1.97
CA LEU A 59 5.01 8.76 0.99
C LEU A 59 4.93 8.17 -0.42
N ALA A 60 4.83 9.05 -1.41
CA ALA A 60 4.76 8.63 -2.81
C ALA A 60 5.92 7.71 -3.22
N GLY A 61 7.12 7.97 -2.71
CA GLY A 61 8.30 7.14 -3.01
C GLY A 61 8.28 5.75 -2.40
N GLN A 62 7.37 5.48 -1.48
CA GLN A 62 7.21 4.16 -0.87
C GLN A 62 6.18 3.30 -1.59
N LEU A 63 5.58 3.84 -2.65
CA LEU A 63 4.51 3.20 -3.41
C LEU A 63 4.84 3.23 -4.89
N ARG A 64 4.24 2.33 -5.65
CA ARG A 64 4.24 2.39 -7.11
C ARG A 64 2.87 2.01 -7.65
N ALA A 65 2.61 2.37 -8.90
CA ALA A 65 1.36 2.01 -9.55
C ALA A 65 1.31 0.51 -9.84
N VAL A 66 0.10 -0.04 -9.85
CA VAL A 66 -0.11 -1.43 -10.28
C VAL A 66 0.11 -1.51 -11.78
N SER A 67 0.91 -2.49 -12.23
CA SER A 67 1.11 -2.73 -13.65
C SER A 67 -0.15 -3.31 -14.27
N ALA A 68 -0.47 -2.89 -15.51
CA ALA A 68 -1.62 -3.42 -16.23
C ALA A 68 -1.51 -4.92 -16.51
N SER A 69 -0.29 -5.46 -16.51
CA SER A 69 -0.05 -6.89 -16.75
C SER A 69 0.22 -7.68 -15.46
N ALA A 70 0.02 -7.06 -14.30
CA ALA A 70 0.27 -7.72 -13.03
C ALA A 70 -0.73 -8.85 -12.82
N VAL A 71 -0.26 -9.94 -12.23
CA VAL A 71 -1.12 -11.06 -11.82
C VAL A 71 -1.19 -11.11 -10.29
N PRO A 72 -2.32 -11.54 -9.73
CA PRO A 72 -2.41 -11.72 -8.28
C PRO A 72 -1.40 -12.77 -7.81
N HIS A 73 -0.92 -12.58 -6.60
CA HIS A 73 0.05 -13.47 -5.98
C HIS A 73 -0.35 -13.72 -4.53
N GLU A 74 -0.15 -14.95 -4.09
CA GLU A 74 -0.47 -15.33 -2.72
C GLU A 74 0.82 -15.63 -1.98
N ARG A 75 0.94 -15.07 -0.79
CA ARG A 75 1.97 -15.45 0.18
C ARG A 75 1.37 -15.42 1.58
N VAL A 76 1.87 -16.25 2.45
CA VAL A 76 1.45 -16.24 3.84
C VAL A 76 2.26 -15.18 4.57
N ARG A 77 1.55 -14.22 5.18
CA ARG A 77 2.18 -13.14 5.95
C ARG A 77 2.63 -13.71 7.29
N ALA A 78 3.86 -13.36 7.69
CA ALA A 78 4.34 -13.71 9.01
C ALA A 78 3.50 -13.02 10.08
N ALA A 79 3.20 -13.72 11.16
CA ALA A 79 2.51 -13.12 12.29
C ALA A 79 3.38 -12.03 12.90
N ALA A 80 2.79 -10.86 13.13
CA ALA A 80 3.48 -9.74 13.72
C ALA A 80 3.55 -9.89 15.24
#